data_81aa9abfd6154e0b16fec56592acb025
#
_entry.id   81aa9abfd6154e0b16fec56592acb025
#
_cell.length_a   1.000
_cell.length_b   1.000
_cell.length_c   1.000
_cell.angle_alpha   90.00
_cell.angle_beta   90.00
_cell.angle_gamma   90.00
#
_symmetry.space_group_name_H-M   'P 1'
#
loop_
_entity.id
_entity.type
_entity.pdbx_description
1 polymer ?
#
loop_
_entity_poly.entity_id
_entity_poly.type
_entity_poly.pdbx_seq_one_letter_code
_entity_poly.pdbx_strand_id
1 'polypeptide(L)'
;WNTISSDKVNENILNSNDVDIVEIGNVQIVCIHVPQADWRIKPIYLNGNVYKGTYRRNHEGDYHCTERQVRTMIRDSFEDGNDGMLLEHYDMNDIDTDTLRRYRTLFQFRNDGHVWNEVDDKTFIKNLGGYIIDRATGKEGLTMAGLMMFGKGLSIQERFANFRMDYIDFCNLIGDERYSDRLTYDGRWENNLYQFFSRVIPKVTADLPRPFRMEGIQRVDDTPQHKAVR
;
A
#
# COMPACT_ATOMS: atom_id res chain seq x y z
N TRP A 1 22.78 17.41 21.45
CA TRP A 1 21.37 17.70 21.81
C TRP A 1 20.94 19.09 21.33
N ASN A 2 21.73 20.14 21.59
CA ASN A 2 21.33 21.51 21.22
C ASN A 2 21.01 21.68 19.72
N THR A 3 21.63 20.92 18.85
CA THR A 3 21.35 20.98 17.41
C THR A 3 20.08 20.23 17.03
N ILE A 4 19.81 19.11 17.68
CA ILE A 4 18.66 18.23 17.41
C ILE A 4 17.38 18.77 18.04
N SER A 5 17.52 19.45 19.19
CA SER A 5 16.40 20.05 19.93
C SER A 5 16.16 21.52 19.57
N SER A 6 16.84 22.04 18.56
CA SER A 6 16.70 23.44 18.11
C SER A 6 15.87 23.50 16.81
N ASP A 7 15.49 24.72 16.42
CA ASP A 7 14.79 25.02 15.16
C ASP A 7 15.55 24.59 13.89
N LYS A 8 16.75 24.01 14.05
CA LYS A 8 17.55 23.52 12.93
C LYS A 8 17.03 22.22 12.34
N VAL A 9 16.27 21.45 13.12
CA VAL A 9 15.63 20.21 12.65
C VAL A 9 14.12 20.39 12.75
N ASN A 10 13.39 20.10 11.69
CA ASN A 10 11.93 20.24 11.70
C ASN A 10 11.23 19.28 12.67
N GLU A 11 11.79 18.06 12.85
CA GLU A 11 11.28 17.05 13.77
C GLU A 11 12.42 16.29 14.45
N ASN A 12 12.40 16.20 15.77
CA ASN A 12 13.36 15.43 16.53
C ASN A 12 12.84 14.02 16.76
N ILE A 13 13.51 13.02 16.17
CA ILE A 13 13.17 11.60 16.32
C ILE A 13 14.02 10.86 17.36
N LEU A 14 15.00 11.56 17.97
CA LEU A 14 15.88 10.96 18.97
C LEU A 14 15.43 11.31 20.37
N ASN A 15 15.53 10.35 21.25
CA ASN A 15 15.32 10.51 22.68
C ASN A 15 16.60 10.17 23.46
N SER A 16 16.60 10.39 24.78
CA SER A 16 17.78 10.16 25.61
C SER A 16 18.23 8.69 25.65
N ASN A 17 17.34 7.76 25.40
CA ASN A 17 17.67 6.32 25.38
C ASN A 17 18.34 5.87 24.06
N ASP A 18 18.36 6.75 23.06
CA ASP A 18 18.99 6.46 21.77
C ASP A 18 20.49 6.84 21.77
N VAL A 19 21.02 7.36 22.87
CA VAL A 19 22.42 7.81 22.99
C VAL A 19 23.09 7.11 24.16
N ASP A 20 24.07 6.27 23.82
CA ASP A 20 24.88 5.52 24.78
C ASP A 20 26.35 5.91 24.68
N ILE A 21 27.06 5.83 25.80
CA ILE A 21 28.52 5.97 25.87
C ILE A 21 29.10 4.59 26.19
N VAL A 22 29.86 4.04 25.24
CA VAL A 22 30.51 2.74 25.39
C VAL A 22 32.01 2.94 25.55
N GLU A 23 32.60 2.33 26.58
CA GLU A 23 34.05 2.31 26.79
C GLU A 23 34.65 1.07 26.10
N ILE A 24 35.62 1.29 25.23
CA ILE A 24 36.40 0.23 24.60
C ILE A 24 37.88 0.51 24.93
N GLY A 25 38.42 -0.26 25.87
CA GLY A 25 39.76 0.01 26.43
C GLY A 25 39.77 1.33 27.19
N ASN A 26 40.60 2.29 26.78
CA ASN A 26 40.70 3.64 27.37
C ASN A 26 40.01 4.71 26.51
N VAL A 27 39.16 4.36 25.58
CA VAL A 27 38.48 5.28 24.68
C VAL A 27 36.98 5.22 24.90
N GLN A 28 36.38 6.39 25.11
CA GLN A 28 34.90 6.53 25.16
C GLN A 28 34.36 6.80 23.78
N ILE A 29 33.38 6.01 23.39
CA ILE A 29 32.69 6.11 22.10
C ILE A 29 31.23 6.45 22.36
N VAL A 30 30.75 7.50 21.71
CA VAL A 30 29.32 7.84 21.72
C VAL A 30 28.62 7.04 20.62
N CYS A 31 27.69 6.19 21.03
CA CYS A 31 26.83 5.42 20.14
C CYS A 31 25.47 6.09 20.06
N ILE A 32 25.02 6.40 18.85
CA ILE A 32 23.70 7.00 18.63
C ILE A 32 22.90 6.01 17.78
N HIS A 33 21.82 5.50 18.33
CA HIS A 33 20.84 4.72 17.59
C HIS A 33 19.85 5.69 16.93
N VAL A 34 19.84 5.73 15.61
CA VAL A 34 18.90 6.58 14.86
C VAL A 34 17.74 5.71 14.37
N PRO A 35 16.54 5.80 14.98
CA PRO A 35 15.38 5.03 14.54
C PRO A 35 14.94 5.51 13.16
N GLN A 36 14.25 4.64 12.44
CA GLN A 36 13.61 5.02 11.19
C GLN A 36 12.47 5.99 11.49
N ALA A 37 12.49 7.18 10.89
CA ALA A 37 11.40 8.15 11.00
C ALA A 37 10.08 7.56 10.48
N ASP A 38 8.98 7.82 11.19
CA ASP A 38 7.63 7.52 10.71
C ASP A 38 7.38 8.21 9.37
N TRP A 39 6.68 7.55 8.48
CA TRP A 39 6.40 8.09 7.14
C TRP A 39 5.61 9.40 7.18
N ARG A 40 4.78 9.62 8.21
CA ARG A 40 3.94 10.81 8.40
C ARG A 40 4.75 12.08 8.69
N ILE A 41 5.92 11.93 9.30
CA ILE A 41 6.80 13.05 9.64
C ILE A 41 7.94 13.24 8.64
N LYS A 42 8.01 12.42 7.59
CA LYS A 42 9.00 12.60 6.52
C LYS A 42 8.58 13.72 5.56
N PRO A 43 9.55 14.44 4.99
CA PRO A 43 11.00 14.33 5.21
C PRO A 43 11.45 15.03 6.49
N ILE A 44 12.48 14.47 7.15
CA ILE A 44 13.21 15.20 8.19
C ILE A 44 14.28 16.03 7.50
N TYR A 45 14.30 17.33 7.81
CA TYR A 45 15.21 18.27 7.14
C TYR A 45 15.82 19.27 8.10
N LEU A 46 16.95 19.85 7.69
CA LEU A 46 17.74 20.79 8.44
C LEU A 46 17.56 22.23 7.93
N ASN A 47 17.77 23.19 8.82
CA ASN A 47 17.87 24.62 8.51
C ASN A 47 16.63 25.20 7.79
N GLY A 48 15.45 24.71 8.07
CA GLY A 48 14.19 25.22 7.55
C GLY A 48 13.99 25.06 6.03
N ASN A 49 14.86 24.31 5.34
CA ASN A 49 14.75 24.13 3.89
C ASN A 49 14.59 22.66 3.52
N VAL A 50 13.37 22.27 3.21
CA VAL A 50 13.01 20.88 2.90
C VAL A 50 13.81 20.31 1.70
N TYR A 51 14.09 21.09 0.67
CA TYR A 51 14.77 20.60 -0.52
C TYR A 51 16.29 20.54 -0.37
N LYS A 52 16.88 21.45 0.41
CA LYS A 52 18.33 21.52 0.61
C LYS A 52 18.78 20.90 1.94
N GLY A 53 17.85 20.68 2.87
CA GLY A 53 18.12 20.15 4.20
C GLY A 53 17.79 18.68 4.38
N THR A 54 17.22 18.01 3.38
CA THR A 54 16.88 16.57 3.47
C THR A 54 18.02 15.71 2.97
N TYR A 55 18.45 14.80 3.85
CA TYR A 55 19.56 13.88 3.58
C TYR A 55 19.10 12.44 3.71
N ARG A 56 19.82 11.56 3.06
CA ARG A 56 19.73 10.11 3.26
C ARG A 56 21.11 9.56 3.55
N ARG A 57 21.18 8.60 4.45
CA ARG A 57 22.38 7.82 4.68
C ARG A 57 22.51 6.74 3.62
N ASN A 58 23.67 6.64 2.99
CA ASN A 58 24.10 5.50 2.21
C ASN A 58 25.34 4.92 2.89
N HIS A 59 25.79 3.73 2.48
CA HIS A 59 26.91 3.02 3.11
C HIS A 59 28.15 3.89 3.36
N GLU A 60 28.45 4.83 2.50
CA GLU A 60 29.67 5.64 2.52
C GLU A 60 29.48 7.04 3.11
N GLY A 61 28.28 7.56 3.23
CA GLY A 61 28.08 8.93 3.69
C GLY A 61 26.63 9.41 3.67
N ASP A 62 26.49 10.70 3.97
CA ASP A 62 25.22 11.41 3.94
C ASP A 62 25.09 12.17 2.62
N TYR A 63 24.03 11.89 1.88
CA TYR A 63 23.78 12.46 0.57
C TYR A 63 22.50 13.28 0.58
N HIS A 64 22.52 14.44 -0.05
CA HIS A 64 21.33 15.20 -0.30
C HIS A 64 20.29 14.39 -1.07
N CYS A 65 19.06 14.43 -0.62
CA CYS A 65 17.95 13.90 -1.41
C CYS A 65 17.72 14.76 -2.65
N THR A 66 17.44 14.12 -3.77
CA THR A 66 16.99 14.84 -4.97
C THR A 66 15.62 15.47 -4.73
N GLU A 67 15.31 16.53 -5.44
CA GLU A 67 13.99 17.19 -5.35
C GLU A 67 12.84 16.20 -5.59
N ARG A 68 13.00 15.27 -6.52
CA ARG A 68 12.03 14.20 -6.77
C ARG A 68 11.80 13.31 -5.53
N GLN A 69 12.86 12.92 -4.84
CA GLN A 69 12.75 12.11 -3.61
C GLN A 69 12.06 12.87 -2.50
N VAL A 70 12.39 14.15 -2.32
CA VAL A 70 11.75 15.01 -1.31
C VAL A 70 10.25 15.18 -1.61
N ARG A 71 9.89 15.46 -2.86
CA ARG A 71 8.47 15.55 -3.27
C ARG A 71 7.72 14.23 -3.04
N THR A 72 8.36 13.10 -3.27
CA THR A 72 7.77 11.79 -2.98
C THR A 72 7.52 11.62 -1.48
N MET A 73 8.49 11.96 -0.61
CA MET A 73 8.32 11.88 0.84
C MET A 73 7.19 12.80 1.34
N ILE A 74 7.12 14.04 0.83
CA ILE A 74 6.05 14.98 1.19
C ILE A 74 4.69 14.42 0.78
N ARG A 75 4.57 13.93 -0.46
CA ARG A 75 3.33 13.32 -0.94
C ARG A 75 2.89 12.16 -0.06
N ASP A 76 3.84 11.29 0.30
CA ASP A 76 3.57 10.07 1.04
C ASP A 76 3.32 10.34 2.54
N SER A 77 3.67 11.54 3.06
CA SER A 77 3.44 11.94 4.47
C SER A 77 2.04 12.48 4.75
N PHE A 78 1.22 12.77 3.75
CA PHE A 78 -0.15 13.16 4.00
C PHE A 78 -0.96 11.97 4.53
N GLU A 79 -1.61 12.15 5.68
CA GLU A 79 -2.47 11.14 6.33
C GLU A 79 -3.68 10.78 5.47
N ASP A 80 -4.21 11.73 4.72
CA ASP A 80 -5.18 11.47 3.65
C ASP A 80 -4.42 10.83 2.48
N GLY A 81 -4.21 9.53 2.57
CA GLY A 81 -3.53 8.77 1.53
C GLY A 81 -4.08 9.12 0.15
N ASN A 82 -3.22 9.14 -0.85
CA ASN A 82 -3.62 9.37 -2.25
C ASN A 82 -4.79 8.48 -2.70
N ASP A 83 -5.07 7.42 -1.95
CA ASP A 83 -6.14 6.46 -2.21
C ASP A 83 -7.53 7.08 -2.19
N GLY A 84 -7.77 8.04 -1.27
CA GLY A 84 -9.02 8.80 -1.16
C GLY A 84 -9.11 10.00 -2.09
N MET A 85 -8.07 10.29 -2.88
CA MET A 85 -8.06 11.45 -3.76
C MET A 85 -9.06 11.31 -4.90
N LEU A 86 -9.89 12.34 -5.11
CA LEU A 86 -10.80 12.45 -6.25
C LEU A 86 -10.01 12.45 -7.56
N LEU A 87 -10.37 11.56 -8.46
CA LEU A 87 -9.88 11.55 -9.83
C LEU A 87 -10.85 12.32 -10.69
N GLU A 88 -10.43 13.50 -11.15
CA GLU A 88 -11.25 14.31 -12.06
C GLU A 88 -11.50 13.56 -13.37
N HIS A 89 -12.75 13.62 -13.83
CA HIS A 89 -13.22 12.98 -15.07
C HIS A 89 -13.31 11.44 -15.05
N TYR A 90 -13.16 10.80 -13.88
CA TYR A 90 -13.40 9.36 -13.72
C TYR A 90 -14.68 9.13 -12.93
N ASP A 91 -15.59 8.36 -13.51
CA ASP A 91 -16.91 8.11 -12.95
C ASP A 91 -17.29 6.62 -12.97
N MET A 92 -18.56 6.31 -12.75
CA MET A 92 -19.05 4.93 -12.74
C MET A 92 -18.90 4.21 -14.09
N ASN A 93 -18.71 4.94 -15.21
CA ASN A 93 -18.47 4.33 -16.53
C ASN A 93 -17.07 3.72 -16.61
N ASP A 94 -16.14 4.13 -15.76
CA ASP A 94 -14.78 3.59 -15.67
C ASP A 94 -14.68 2.32 -14.82
N ILE A 95 -15.78 1.93 -14.17
CA ILE A 95 -15.86 0.71 -13.38
C ILE A 95 -16.15 -0.50 -14.27
N ASP A 96 -15.43 -1.59 -14.03
CA ASP A 96 -15.79 -2.90 -14.57
C ASP A 96 -16.95 -3.53 -13.76
N THR A 97 -18.10 -3.60 -14.39
CA THR A 97 -19.33 -4.07 -13.76
C THR A 97 -19.25 -5.53 -13.29
N ASP A 98 -18.50 -6.36 -14.01
CA ASP A 98 -18.30 -7.77 -13.64
C ASP A 98 -17.45 -7.91 -12.38
N THR A 99 -16.39 -7.13 -12.27
CA THR A 99 -15.55 -7.06 -11.06
C THR A 99 -16.38 -6.62 -9.86
N LEU A 100 -17.14 -5.54 -10.01
CA LEU A 100 -17.98 -5.02 -8.94
C LEU A 100 -19.06 -6.02 -8.51
N ARG A 101 -19.72 -6.66 -9.48
CA ARG A 101 -20.74 -7.68 -9.19
C ARG A 101 -20.15 -8.86 -8.41
N ARG A 102 -18.97 -9.37 -8.79
CA ARG A 102 -18.28 -10.45 -8.06
C ARG A 102 -17.92 -10.05 -6.64
N TYR A 103 -17.43 -8.82 -6.48
CA TYR A 103 -17.11 -8.30 -5.15
C TYR A 103 -18.38 -8.18 -4.29
N ARG A 104 -19.48 -7.63 -4.82
CA ARG A 104 -20.76 -7.52 -4.11
C ARG A 104 -21.31 -8.90 -3.70
N THR A 105 -21.24 -9.89 -4.58
CA THR A 105 -21.64 -11.26 -4.25
C THR A 105 -20.83 -11.82 -3.08
N LEU A 106 -19.51 -11.62 -3.10
CA LEU A 106 -18.65 -12.04 -2.00
C LEU A 106 -18.93 -11.26 -0.70
N PHE A 107 -19.18 -9.96 -0.81
CA PHE A 107 -19.53 -9.12 0.33
C PHE A 107 -20.83 -9.58 0.96
N GLN A 108 -21.87 -9.81 0.16
CA GLN A 108 -23.16 -10.33 0.62
C GLN A 108 -23.03 -11.68 1.31
N PHE A 109 -22.27 -12.60 0.73
CA PHE A 109 -22.04 -13.92 1.32
C PHE A 109 -21.36 -13.85 2.70
N ARG A 110 -20.43 -12.89 2.89
CA ARG A 110 -19.71 -12.71 4.15
C ARG A 110 -20.46 -11.85 5.17
N ASN A 111 -21.35 -11.01 4.72
CA ASN A 111 -22.07 -10.02 5.52
C ASN A 111 -23.58 -10.12 5.23
N ASP A 112 -24.15 -11.28 5.50
CA ASP A 112 -25.58 -11.51 5.31
C ASP A 112 -26.40 -10.52 6.14
N GLY A 113 -27.45 -9.95 5.54
CA GLY A 113 -28.32 -8.95 6.18
C GLY A 113 -27.68 -7.56 6.36
N HIS A 114 -26.48 -7.30 5.83
CA HIS A 114 -25.87 -5.97 5.92
C HIS A 114 -26.59 -4.97 5.02
N VAL A 115 -26.86 -3.76 5.54
CA VAL A 115 -27.63 -2.70 4.86
C VAL A 115 -27.03 -2.30 3.50
N TRP A 116 -25.74 -2.49 3.28
CA TRP A 116 -25.09 -2.20 2.01
C TRP A 116 -25.41 -3.21 0.90
N ASN A 117 -26.03 -4.34 1.23
CA ASN A 117 -26.42 -5.32 0.22
C ASN A 117 -27.56 -4.79 -0.68
N GLU A 118 -28.38 -3.87 -0.15
CA GLU A 118 -29.57 -3.35 -0.83
C GLU A 118 -29.37 -2.02 -1.54
N VAL A 119 -28.18 -1.38 -1.41
CA VAL A 119 -27.91 -0.11 -2.06
C VAL A 119 -27.46 -0.30 -3.52
N ASP A 120 -27.61 0.74 -4.34
CA ASP A 120 -27.11 0.77 -5.71
C ASP A 120 -25.58 0.73 -5.76
N ASP A 121 -25.02 0.46 -6.95
CA ASP A 121 -23.58 0.29 -7.16
C ASP A 121 -22.78 1.54 -6.80
N LYS A 122 -23.26 2.73 -7.16
CA LYS A 122 -22.59 4.00 -6.84
C LYS A 122 -22.53 4.22 -5.32
N THR A 123 -23.66 4.01 -4.65
CA THR A 123 -23.73 4.13 -3.20
C THR A 123 -22.87 3.08 -2.50
N PHE A 124 -22.83 1.86 -3.02
CA PHE A 124 -21.98 0.80 -2.49
C PHE A 124 -20.48 1.18 -2.56
N ILE A 125 -20.00 1.61 -3.74
CA ILE A 125 -18.62 2.04 -3.92
C ILE A 125 -18.31 3.27 -3.05
N LYS A 126 -19.26 4.21 -2.92
CA LYS A 126 -19.12 5.38 -2.05
C LYS A 126 -18.96 4.98 -0.59
N ASN A 127 -19.72 4.02 -0.11
CA ASN A 127 -19.61 3.50 1.26
C ASN A 127 -18.26 2.80 1.51
N LEU A 128 -17.66 2.22 0.47
CA LEU A 128 -16.31 1.66 0.51
C LEU A 128 -15.20 2.72 0.41
N GLY A 129 -15.52 3.99 0.19
CA GLY A 129 -14.54 5.06 -0.05
C GLY A 129 -13.99 5.11 -1.47
N GLY A 130 -14.55 4.31 -2.39
CA GLY A 130 -14.12 4.28 -3.79
C GLY A 130 -14.74 5.35 -4.69
N TYR A 131 -15.72 6.11 -4.18
CA TYR A 131 -16.37 7.25 -4.84
C TYR A 131 -16.63 8.36 -3.84
N ILE A 132 -16.31 9.59 -4.18
CA ILE A 132 -16.49 10.73 -3.27
C ILE A 132 -17.13 11.93 -3.97
N ILE A 133 -17.62 12.85 -3.15
CA ILE A 133 -18.04 14.18 -3.55
C ILE A 133 -17.16 15.16 -2.79
N ASP A 134 -16.35 15.93 -3.51
CA ASP A 134 -15.60 17.03 -2.93
C ASP A 134 -16.56 18.13 -2.50
N ARG A 135 -16.67 18.34 -1.21
CA ARG A 135 -17.60 19.35 -0.64
C ARG A 135 -17.20 20.78 -0.94
N ALA A 136 -15.93 21.03 -1.19
CA ALA A 136 -15.42 22.38 -1.48
C ALA A 136 -15.76 22.82 -2.91
N THR A 137 -15.65 21.90 -3.87
CA THR A 137 -15.85 22.19 -5.30
C THR A 137 -17.18 21.68 -5.86
N GLY A 138 -17.87 20.79 -5.15
CA GLY A 138 -19.06 20.09 -5.62
C GLY A 138 -18.78 19.02 -6.69
N LYS A 139 -17.52 18.79 -7.06
CA LYS A 139 -17.14 17.74 -8.00
C LYS A 139 -17.30 16.38 -7.37
N GLU A 140 -17.73 15.41 -8.17
CA GLU A 140 -17.82 14.00 -7.73
C GLU A 140 -17.13 13.07 -8.73
N GLY A 141 -16.68 11.92 -8.26
CA GLY A 141 -16.02 10.93 -9.11
C GLY A 141 -15.38 9.80 -8.29
N LEU A 142 -14.70 8.92 -9.00
CA LEU A 142 -13.94 7.84 -8.38
C LEU A 142 -12.76 8.39 -7.59
N THR A 143 -12.45 7.70 -6.51
CA THR A 143 -11.15 7.84 -5.85
C THR A 143 -10.10 6.97 -6.55
N MET A 144 -8.82 7.24 -6.26
CA MET A 144 -7.73 6.36 -6.74
C MET A 144 -7.99 4.91 -6.32
N ALA A 145 -8.36 4.67 -5.06
CA ALA A 145 -8.69 3.33 -4.57
C ALA A 145 -9.85 2.69 -5.34
N GLY A 146 -10.91 3.45 -5.63
CA GLY A 146 -12.06 2.96 -6.38
C GLY A 146 -11.68 2.52 -7.80
N LEU A 147 -10.92 3.37 -8.51
CA LEU A 147 -10.45 3.05 -9.86
C LEU A 147 -9.51 1.84 -9.85
N MET A 148 -8.54 1.80 -8.93
CA MET A 148 -7.59 0.70 -8.85
C MET A 148 -8.24 -0.63 -8.46
N MET A 149 -9.24 -0.62 -7.57
CA MET A 149 -9.93 -1.84 -7.12
C MET A 149 -10.88 -2.41 -8.16
N PHE A 150 -11.64 -1.55 -8.84
CA PHE A 150 -12.79 -1.97 -9.64
C PHE A 150 -12.77 -1.45 -11.07
N GLY A 151 -11.76 -0.66 -11.45
CA GLY A 151 -11.71 0.00 -12.74
C GLY A 151 -11.51 -0.94 -13.91
N LYS A 152 -11.90 -0.47 -15.09
CA LYS A 152 -11.55 -1.05 -16.37
C LYS A 152 -10.06 -0.89 -16.63
N GLY A 153 -9.41 -1.88 -17.21
CA GLY A 153 -7.99 -1.86 -17.49
C GLY A 153 -7.54 -0.66 -18.33
N LEU A 154 -8.34 -0.24 -19.30
CA LEU A 154 -8.06 0.96 -20.11
C LEU A 154 -8.07 2.22 -19.27
N SER A 155 -9.09 2.44 -18.44
CA SER A 155 -9.20 3.63 -17.57
C SER A 155 -8.04 3.68 -16.56
N ILE A 156 -7.63 2.52 -16.04
CA ILE A 156 -6.43 2.43 -15.18
C ILE A 156 -5.17 2.81 -15.96
N GLN A 157 -4.97 2.30 -17.18
CA GLN A 157 -3.80 2.60 -18.00
C GLN A 157 -3.74 4.06 -18.45
N GLU A 158 -4.87 4.66 -18.77
CA GLU A 158 -4.94 6.09 -19.12
C GLU A 158 -4.46 6.95 -17.96
N ARG A 159 -4.84 6.60 -16.73
CA ARG A 159 -4.44 7.36 -15.54
C ARG A 159 -3.04 7.01 -15.06
N PHE A 160 -2.65 5.75 -15.15
CA PHE A 160 -1.40 5.18 -14.62
C PHE A 160 -0.68 4.36 -15.70
N ALA A 161 -0.10 5.04 -16.67
CA ALA A 161 0.51 4.42 -17.86
C ALA A 161 1.55 3.32 -17.56
N ASN A 162 2.21 3.39 -16.40
CA ASN A 162 3.23 2.43 -15.97
C ASN A 162 2.72 1.43 -14.93
N PHE A 163 1.42 1.43 -14.64
CA PHE A 163 0.86 0.47 -13.68
C PHE A 163 0.85 -0.94 -14.27
N ARG A 164 1.50 -1.86 -13.59
CA ARG A 164 1.54 -3.28 -13.93
C ARG A 164 1.57 -4.11 -12.67
N MET A 165 0.85 -5.22 -12.70
CA MET A 165 0.88 -6.26 -11.68
C MET A 165 1.30 -7.57 -12.35
N ASP A 166 2.35 -8.18 -11.82
CA ASP A 166 2.85 -9.48 -12.25
C ASP A 166 2.97 -10.40 -11.03
N TYR A 167 2.53 -11.63 -11.16
CA TYR A 167 2.85 -12.72 -10.26
C TYR A 167 3.79 -13.68 -10.98
N ILE A 168 4.88 -14.04 -10.33
CA ILE A 168 5.85 -14.98 -10.85
C ILE A 168 6.20 -15.95 -9.71
N ASP A 169 6.05 -17.23 -9.98
CA ASP A 169 6.42 -18.30 -9.07
C ASP A 169 7.76 -18.90 -9.49
N PHE A 170 8.68 -18.99 -8.54
CA PHE A 170 9.99 -19.59 -8.70
C PHE A 170 10.13 -20.91 -7.90
N CYS A 171 9.04 -21.41 -7.31
CA CYS A 171 9.05 -22.67 -6.58
C CYS A 171 9.10 -23.86 -7.54
N ASN A 172 9.77 -24.94 -7.11
CA ASN A 172 9.78 -26.23 -7.81
C ASN A 172 10.26 -26.16 -9.27
N LEU A 173 11.24 -25.32 -9.58
CA LEU A 173 11.82 -25.21 -10.91
C LEU A 173 12.46 -26.54 -11.35
N ILE A 174 12.22 -26.92 -12.61
CA ILE A 174 12.77 -28.13 -13.22
C ILE A 174 13.71 -27.73 -14.37
N GLY A 175 14.98 -28.16 -14.28
CA GLY A 175 15.97 -27.86 -15.31
C GLY A 175 16.27 -26.36 -15.48
N ASP A 176 16.21 -25.87 -16.70
CA ASP A 176 16.54 -24.47 -17.06
C ASP A 176 15.28 -23.55 -17.07
N GLU A 177 14.20 -23.95 -16.42
CA GLU A 177 12.98 -23.15 -16.35
C GLU A 177 13.25 -21.82 -15.62
N ARG A 178 12.71 -20.74 -16.16
CA ARG A 178 12.85 -19.40 -15.56
C ARG A 178 11.83 -19.14 -14.45
N TYR A 179 10.67 -19.78 -14.50
CA TYR A 179 9.58 -19.72 -13.52
C TYR A 179 8.68 -20.94 -13.69
N SER A 180 8.05 -21.37 -12.64
CA SER A 180 7.11 -22.49 -12.65
C SER A 180 5.68 -22.04 -13.00
N ASP A 181 5.31 -20.81 -12.60
CA ASP A 181 4.02 -20.22 -12.94
C ASP A 181 4.14 -18.69 -13.07
N ARG A 182 3.27 -18.11 -13.87
CA ARG A 182 3.24 -16.67 -14.09
C ARG A 182 1.82 -16.20 -14.37
N LEU A 183 1.45 -15.06 -13.78
CA LEU A 183 0.26 -14.31 -14.15
C LEU A 183 0.66 -12.88 -14.52
N THR A 184 0.50 -12.57 -15.79
CA THR A 184 0.74 -11.22 -16.35
C THR A 184 -0.54 -10.76 -17.03
N TYR A 185 -0.76 -9.46 -17.08
CA TYR A 185 -1.88 -8.91 -17.84
C TYR A 185 -1.75 -9.22 -19.33
N ASP A 186 -2.76 -9.89 -19.90
CA ASP A 186 -2.81 -10.36 -21.27
C ASP A 186 -4.01 -9.82 -22.08
N GLY A 187 -4.77 -8.88 -21.49
CA GLY A 187 -5.96 -8.30 -22.11
C GLY A 187 -7.23 -9.13 -21.95
N ARG A 188 -7.17 -10.32 -21.34
CA ARG A 188 -8.35 -11.20 -21.12
C ARG A 188 -9.07 -10.92 -19.82
N TRP A 189 -8.55 -10.04 -19.01
CA TRP A 189 -9.09 -9.63 -17.72
C TRP A 189 -8.73 -8.18 -17.45
N GLU A 190 -9.50 -7.53 -16.58
CA GLU A 190 -9.17 -6.16 -16.18
C GLU A 190 -7.97 -6.17 -15.23
N ASN A 191 -7.01 -5.30 -15.49
CA ASN A 191 -5.79 -5.18 -14.69
C ASN A 191 -6.05 -4.38 -13.41
N ASN A 192 -7.14 -4.70 -12.69
CA ASN A 192 -7.48 -4.11 -11.41
C ASN A 192 -7.06 -5.00 -10.24
N LEU A 193 -6.95 -4.39 -9.06
CA LEU A 193 -6.45 -5.06 -7.85
C LEU A 193 -7.32 -6.25 -7.46
N TYR A 194 -8.66 -6.14 -7.56
CA TYR A 194 -9.56 -7.21 -7.16
C TYR A 194 -9.41 -8.44 -8.06
N GLN A 195 -9.36 -8.26 -9.38
CA GLN A 195 -9.18 -9.38 -10.30
C GLN A 195 -7.79 -10.02 -10.15
N PHE A 196 -6.74 -9.21 -9.97
CA PHE A 196 -5.40 -9.72 -9.72
C PHE A 196 -5.35 -10.53 -8.43
N PHE A 197 -5.82 -9.96 -7.32
CA PHE A 197 -5.89 -10.65 -6.02
C PHE A 197 -6.65 -11.98 -6.12
N SER A 198 -7.83 -11.97 -6.74
CA SER A 198 -8.67 -13.16 -6.88
C SER A 198 -8.00 -14.28 -7.69
N ARG A 199 -7.07 -13.95 -8.59
CA ARG A 199 -6.31 -14.92 -9.40
C ARG A 199 -5.04 -15.40 -8.70
N VAL A 200 -4.38 -14.53 -7.94
CA VAL A 200 -3.10 -14.82 -7.29
C VAL A 200 -3.28 -15.62 -6.00
N ILE A 201 -4.26 -15.24 -5.16
CA ILE A 201 -4.45 -15.92 -3.85
C ILE A 201 -4.61 -17.43 -3.96
N PRO A 202 -5.42 -18.00 -4.87
CA PRO A 202 -5.51 -19.44 -5.04
C PRO A 202 -4.16 -20.09 -5.40
N LYS A 203 -3.32 -19.42 -6.20
CA LYS A 203 -2.00 -19.91 -6.60
C LYS A 203 -1.04 -19.94 -5.40
N VAL A 204 -0.92 -18.82 -4.69
CA VAL A 204 -0.02 -18.70 -3.52
C VAL A 204 -0.44 -19.61 -2.38
N THR A 205 -1.73 -19.93 -2.25
CA THR A 205 -2.23 -20.81 -1.18
C THR A 205 -2.37 -22.28 -1.60
N ALA A 206 -2.09 -22.62 -2.86
CA ALA A 206 -2.29 -23.99 -3.37
C ALA A 206 -1.51 -25.05 -2.60
N ASP A 207 -0.25 -24.77 -2.28
CA ASP A 207 0.66 -25.68 -1.61
C ASP A 207 0.64 -25.56 -0.08
N LEU A 208 -0.17 -24.64 0.46
CA LEU A 208 -0.25 -24.52 1.92
C LEU A 208 -1.03 -25.69 2.53
N PRO A 209 -0.48 -26.33 3.58
CA PRO A 209 -1.14 -27.45 4.22
C PRO A 209 -2.48 -27.01 4.83
N ARG A 210 -3.54 -27.76 4.56
CA ARG A 210 -4.89 -27.56 5.12
C ARG A 210 -5.24 -28.68 6.10
N PRO A 211 -4.64 -28.69 7.29
CA PRO A 211 -4.96 -29.70 8.29
C PRO A 211 -6.43 -29.58 8.69
N PHE A 212 -7.07 -30.73 8.90
CA PHE A 212 -8.43 -30.76 9.43
C PHE A 212 -8.40 -30.24 10.88
N ARG A 213 -9.01 -29.09 11.12
CA ARG A 213 -9.16 -28.49 12.45
C ARG A 213 -10.63 -28.11 12.67
N MET A 214 -11.09 -28.35 13.89
CA MET A 214 -12.42 -27.95 14.34
C MET A 214 -12.28 -26.91 15.44
N GLU A 215 -13.04 -25.84 15.37
CA GLU A 215 -13.29 -24.91 16.48
C GLU A 215 -14.79 -25.01 16.83
N GLY A 216 -15.09 -25.73 17.91
CA GLY A 216 -16.45 -26.10 18.22
C GLY A 216 -17.04 -27.05 17.17
N ILE A 217 -18.15 -26.63 16.55
CA ILE A 217 -18.85 -27.40 15.50
C ILE A 217 -18.43 -26.94 14.08
N GLN A 218 -17.63 -25.90 13.96
CA GLN A 218 -17.20 -25.35 12.66
C GLN A 218 -15.81 -25.82 12.28
N ARG A 219 -15.66 -26.17 11.01
CA ARG A 219 -14.34 -26.45 10.42
C ARG A 219 -13.60 -25.16 10.18
N VAL A 220 -12.33 -25.09 10.60
CA VAL A 220 -11.43 -23.98 10.32
C VAL A 220 -10.58 -24.37 9.13
N ASP A 221 -10.87 -23.77 7.97
CA ASP A 221 -10.14 -24.02 6.72
C ASP A 221 -8.85 -23.20 6.61
N ASP A 222 -8.77 -22.05 7.30
CA ASP A 222 -7.63 -21.16 7.25
C ASP A 222 -6.63 -21.42 8.37
N THR A 223 -5.44 -21.89 8.03
CA THR A 223 -4.32 -21.94 8.97
C THR A 223 -3.75 -20.53 9.22
N PRO A 224 -2.91 -20.32 10.26
CA PRO A 224 -2.19 -19.07 10.45
C PRO A 224 -1.39 -18.63 9.20
N GLN A 225 -0.85 -19.58 8.43
CA GLN A 225 -0.16 -19.32 7.18
C GLN A 225 -1.08 -18.77 6.10
N HIS A 226 -2.30 -19.30 5.94
CA HIS A 226 -3.30 -18.75 5.02
C HIS A 226 -3.69 -17.32 5.41
N LYS A 227 -3.79 -17.04 6.72
CA LYS A 227 -4.10 -15.68 7.21
C LYS A 227 -2.94 -14.70 6.99
N ALA A 228 -1.70 -15.17 7.07
CA ALA A 228 -0.52 -14.33 6.86
C ALA A 228 -0.29 -13.97 5.38
N VAL A 229 -0.78 -14.79 4.44
CA VAL A 229 -0.68 -14.57 2.99
C VAL A 229 -1.79 -13.65 2.47
N ARG A 230 -2.91 -13.52 3.17
CA ARG A 230 -4.04 -12.64 2.82
C ARG A 230 -3.89 -11.26 3.40
#